data_e187268683b7b7b1de71d99ca8de93d6
#
_entry.id   e187268683b7b7b1de71d99ca8de93d6
#
_cell.length_a   1.000
_cell.length_b   1.000
_cell.length_c   1.000
_cell.angle_alpha   90.00
_cell.angle_beta   90.00
_cell.angle_gamma   90.00
#
_symmetry.space_group_name_H-M   'P 1'
#
loop_
_entity.id
_entity.type
_entity.pdbx_description
1 polymer ?
#
loop_
_entity_poly.entity_id
_entity_poly.type
_entity_poly.pdbx_seq_one_letter_code
_entity_poly.pdbx_strand_id
1 'polypeptide(L)'
;MPIITCVNCGELLTDILSQVPFPPTPEKFTGERLGLPLLQQGTYAINPETGAITLHPDGAPGTRQHRGPGRQNGCCAPDGLDGPNLVCAGCGAEVATRRTDCWQEHLVDVIPEAVEFYPKNP
;
A
#
# COMPACT_ATOMS: atom_id res chain seq x y z
N MET A 1 -9.31 0.51 16.14
CA MET A 1 -8.79 -0.23 14.99
C MET A 1 -9.51 0.26 13.74
N PRO A 2 -8.82 1.06 12.92
CA PRO A 2 -9.47 1.69 11.77
C PRO A 2 -9.56 0.77 10.56
N ILE A 3 -10.43 1.16 9.64
CA ILE A 3 -10.40 0.71 8.25
C ILE A 3 -10.05 1.91 7.38
N ILE A 4 -9.64 1.66 6.14
CA ILE A 4 -9.32 2.73 5.18
C ILE A 4 -10.40 2.76 4.12
N THR A 5 -10.91 3.97 3.83
CA THR A 5 -11.93 4.19 2.82
C THR A 5 -11.44 5.19 1.76
N CYS A 6 -12.01 5.09 0.56
CA CYS A 6 -11.73 6.03 -0.52
C CYS A 6 -12.37 7.38 -0.22
N VAL A 7 -11.60 8.48 -0.26
CA VAL A 7 -12.12 9.82 0.00
C VAL A 7 -13.12 10.25 -1.07
N ASN A 8 -12.97 9.72 -2.29
CA ASN A 8 -13.79 10.12 -3.43
C ASN A 8 -15.20 9.50 -3.41
N CYS A 9 -15.33 8.24 -2.98
CA CYS A 9 -16.62 7.54 -3.04
C CYS A 9 -17.03 6.84 -1.74
N GLY A 10 -16.15 6.78 -0.75
CA GLY A 10 -16.43 6.12 0.54
C GLY A 10 -16.30 4.61 0.53
N GLU A 11 -15.88 4.00 -0.58
CA GLU A 11 -15.71 2.56 -0.67
C GLU A 11 -14.68 2.06 0.34
N LEU A 12 -14.94 0.90 0.95
CA LEU A 12 -13.98 0.25 1.85
C LEU A 12 -12.82 -0.29 1.04
N LEU A 13 -11.60 0.15 1.36
CA LEU A 13 -10.39 -0.30 0.68
C LEU A 13 -9.70 -1.43 1.44
N THR A 14 -9.85 -1.47 2.76
CA THR A 14 -9.20 -2.46 3.62
C THR A 14 -10.18 -3.05 4.62
N ASP A 15 -9.80 -4.18 5.23
CA ASP A 15 -10.41 -4.70 6.45
C ASP A 15 -9.90 -3.89 7.65
N ILE A 16 -10.29 -4.31 8.86
CA ILE A 16 -9.83 -3.67 10.10
C ILE A 16 -8.32 -3.84 10.22
N LEU A 17 -7.63 -2.73 10.53
CA LEU A 17 -6.17 -2.68 10.63
C LEU A 17 -5.73 -2.33 12.04
N SER A 18 -4.54 -2.81 12.42
CA SER A 18 -3.85 -2.40 13.65
C SER A 18 -2.60 -1.62 13.28
N GLN A 19 -2.38 -0.49 13.92
CA GLN A 19 -1.17 0.29 13.68
C GLN A 19 0.04 -0.35 14.34
N VAL A 20 1.16 -0.41 13.59
CA VAL A 20 2.44 -0.87 14.08
C VAL A 20 3.51 0.17 13.74
N PRO A 21 4.65 0.19 14.44
CA PRO A 21 5.76 1.06 14.05
C PRO A 21 6.28 0.69 12.67
N PHE A 22 6.68 1.69 11.90
CA PHE A 22 7.32 1.44 10.60
C PHE A 22 8.68 0.76 10.85
N PRO A 23 8.98 -0.38 10.20
CA PRO A 23 10.22 -1.09 10.43
C PRO A 23 11.45 -0.24 10.09
N PRO A 24 12.52 -0.30 10.90
CA PRO A 24 13.74 0.45 10.59
C PRO A 24 14.43 -0.10 9.35
N THR A 25 15.09 0.81 8.61
CA THR A 25 15.90 0.40 7.47
C THR A 25 17.18 -0.25 8.01
N PRO A 26 17.54 -1.48 7.57
CA PRO A 26 18.78 -2.11 8.00
C PRO A 26 20.00 -1.28 7.57
N GLU A 27 21.01 -1.22 8.44
CA GLU A 27 22.27 -0.53 8.10
C GLU A 27 22.96 -1.18 6.91
N LYS A 28 22.88 -2.51 6.81
CA LYS A 28 23.37 -3.25 5.66
C LYS A 28 22.21 -4.04 5.05
N PHE A 29 21.98 -3.82 3.79
CA PHE A 29 20.99 -4.59 3.08
C PHE A 29 21.59 -5.95 2.71
N THR A 30 21.08 -7.02 3.30
CA THR A 30 21.62 -8.38 3.09
C THR A 30 20.85 -9.17 2.05
N GLY A 31 19.75 -8.64 1.56
CA GLY A 31 18.87 -9.34 0.63
C GLY A 31 17.86 -10.27 1.29
N GLU A 32 17.94 -10.46 2.60
CA GLU A 32 17.04 -11.36 3.33
C GLU A 32 15.58 -10.93 3.29
N ARG A 33 15.32 -9.64 3.08
CA ARG A 33 13.97 -9.08 3.04
C ARG A 33 13.40 -8.98 1.63
N LEU A 34 14.18 -9.34 0.61
CA LEU A 34 13.69 -9.31 -0.77
C LEU A 34 12.63 -10.38 -0.99
N GLY A 35 11.52 -9.99 -1.60
CA GLY A 35 10.42 -10.91 -1.88
C GLY A 35 9.54 -11.23 -0.69
N LEU A 36 9.80 -10.62 0.47
CA LEU A 36 9.00 -10.82 1.68
C LEU A 36 8.15 -9.59 1.98
N PRO A 37 6.96 -9.79 2.55
CA PRO A 37 6.15 -8.65 3.00
C PRO A 37 6.87 -7.86 4.08
N LEU A 38 6.83 -6.54 3.97
CA LEU A 38 7.39 -5.65 4.99
C LEU A 38 6.59 -5.71 6.30
N LEU A 39 5.28 -5.82 6.19
CA LEU A 39 4.35 -5.86 7.32
C LEU A 39 3.50 -7.12 7.28
N GLN A 40 2.99 -7.53 8.44
CA GLN A 40 2.03 -8.62 8.54
C GLN A 40 0.66 -8.16 8.02
N GLN A 41 -0.11 -9.10 7.49
CA GLN A 41 -1.48 -8.82 7.05
C GLN A 41 -2.34 -8.35 8.23
N GLY A 42 -3.20 -7.38 7.99
CA GLY A 42 -4.02 -6.78 9.05
C GLY A 42 -3.36 -5.66 9.82
N THR A 43 -2.15 -5.23 9.43
CA THR A 43 -1.45 -4.11 10.06
C THR A 43 -1.16 -2.99 9.08
N TYR A 44 -0.93 -1.79 9.61
CA TYR A 44 -0.44 -0.67 8.81
C TYR A 44 0.62 0.10 9.59
N ALA A 45 1.47 0.79 8.87
CA ALA A 45 2.48 1.68 9.45
C ALA A 45 2.57 2.95 8.60
N ILE A 46 2.95 4.06 9.23
CA ILE A 46 3.16 5.32 8.52
C ILE A 46 4.64 5.46 8.24
N ASN A 47 5.01 5.59 6.97
CA ASN A 47 6.39 5.80 6.57
C ASN A 47 6.82 7.20 7.04
N PRO A 48 7.83 7.31 7.93
CA PRO A 48 8.21 8.61 8.49
C PRO A 48 8.85 9.56 7.46
N GLU A 49 9.36 9.02 6.35
CA GLU A 49 10.00 9.83 5.32
C GLU A 49 9.01 10.38 4.30
N THR A 50 7.98 9.60 3.95
CA THR A 50 7.05 9.96 2.88
C THR A 50 5.64 10.27 3.36
N GLY A 51 5.28 9.85 4.58
CA GLY A 51 3.92 9.94 5.07
C GLY A 51 2.97 8.88 4.49
N ALA A 52 3.46 8.03 3.61
CA ALA A 52 2.62 6.99 3.01
C ALA A 52 2.13 6.01 4.06
N ILE A 53 0.90 5.51 3.87
CA ILE A 53 0.32 4.48 4.72
C ILE A 53 0.71 3.14 4.12
N THR A 54 1.60 2.41 4.79
CA THR A 54 2.16 1.16 4.27
C THR A 54 1.37 -0.04 4.80
N LEU A 55 1.04 -0.96 3.90
CA LEU A 55 0.26 -2.16 4.18
C LEU A 55 0.99 -3.41 3.68
N HIS A 56 0.52 -4.58 4.14
CA HIS A 56 0.84 -5.86 3.50
C HIS A 56 0.40 -5.81 2.02
N PRO A 57 1.12 -6.47 1.09
CA PRO A 57 0.75 -6.44 -0.34
C PRO A 57 -0.69 -6.89 -0.63
N ASP A 58 -1.27 -7.73 0.21
CA ASP A 58 -2.66 -8.17 0.08
C ASP A 58 -3.62 -7.44 1.03
N GLY A 59 -3.16 -6.33 1.62
CA GLY A 59 -3.90 -5.63 2.66
C GLY A 59 -4.99 -4.68 2.16
N ALA A 60 -5.15 -4.51 0.86
CA ALA A 60 -6.12 -3.57 0.28
C ALA A 60 -7.05 -4.27 -0.72
N PRO A 61 -7.94 -5.17 -0.23
CA PRO A 61 -8.82 -5.93 -1.13
C PRO A 61 -9.86 -5.09 -1.87
N GLY A 62 -10.12 -3.85 -1.40
CA GLY A 62 -11.04 -2.93 -2.08
C GLY A 62 -10.43 -2.18 -3.24
N THR A 63 -9.22 -2.54 -3.66
CA THR A 63 -8.54 -1.93 -4.81
C THR A 63 -8.46 -2.90 -5.98
N ARG A 64 -8.19 -2.37 -7.17
CA ARG A 64 -7.91 -3.16 -8.37
C ARG A 64 -6.74 -2.54 -9.11
N GLN A 65 -6.18 -3.30 -10.06
CA GLN A 65 -5.06 -2.81 -10.86
C GLN A 65 -5.46 -1.63 -11.72
N HIS A 66 -4.56 -0.66 -11.80
CA HIS A 66 -4.69 0.48 -12.71
C HIS A 66 -4.66 -0.04 -14.15
N ARG A 67 -5.58 0.45 -15.00
CA ARG A 67 -5.69 0.01 -16.39
C ARG A 67 -4.79 0.77 -17.34
N GLY A 68 -4.13 1.84 -16.86
CA GLY A 68 -3.25 2.65 -17.68
C GLY A 68 -2.02 1.86 -18.15
N PRO A 69 -1.60 2.04 -19.41
CA PRO A 69 -0.37 1.40 -19.88
C PRO A 69 0.83 1.95 -19.10
N GLY A 70 1.81 1.07 -18.84
CA GLY A 70 3.03 1.47 -18.15
C GLY A 70 2.92 1.59 -16.63
N ARG A 71 1.80 1.19 -16.01
CA ARG A 71 1.63 1.27 -14.55
C ARG A 71 1.98 -0.02 -13.82
N GLN A 72 2.19 -1.13 -14.54
CA GLN A 72 2.46 -2.43 -13.93
C GLN A 72 3.86 -2.95 -14.29
N ASN A 73 4.79 -2.07 -14.58
CA ASN A 73 6.13 -2.47 -14.99
C ASN A 73 6.94 -3.02 -13.81
N GLY A 74 7.84 -3.95 -14.13
CA GLY A 74 8.74 -4.60 -13.19
C GLY A 74 9.30 -5.86 -13.84
N CYS A 75 10.28 -6.47 -13.18
CA CYS A 75 10.90 -7.71 -13.68
C CYS A 75 9.93 -8.88 -13.61
N CYS A 76 9.33 -9.11 -12.46
CA CYS A 76 8.43 -10.24 -12.20
C CYS A 76 7.02 -9.78 -11.81
N ALA A 77 6.92 -8.57 -11.26
CA ALA A 77 5.69 -7.99 -10.73
C ALA A 77 5.87 -6.46 -10.65
N PRO A 78 4.83 -5.68 -10.34
CA PRO A 78 4.95 -4.23 -10.29
C PRO A 78 6.02 -3.76 -9.32
N ASP A 79 6.91 -2.86 -9.78
CA ASP A 79 7.99 -2.29 -8.96
C ASP A 79 7.62 -0.96 -8.31
N GLY A 80 6.48 -0.37 -8.69
CA GLY A 80 5.99 0.87 -8.12
C GLY A 80 6.66 2.13 -8.64
N LEU A 81 7.60 2.02 -9.58
CA LEU A 81 8.35 3.17 -10.10
C LEU A 81 7.55 4.02 -11.09
N ASP A 82 6.45 3.49 -11.61
CA ASP A 82 5.61 4.16 -12.60
C ASP A 82 4.52 5.04 -11.98
N GLY A 83 4.51 5.17 -10.66
CA GLY A 83 3.45 5.88 -9.93
C GLY A 83 2.35 4.95 -9.44
N PRO A 84 1.22 5.48 -8.99
CA PRO A 84 0.13 4.65 -8.45
C PRO A 84 -0.35 3.62 -9.45
N ASN A 85 -0.44 2.36 -9.01
CA ASN A 85 -0.85 1.24 -9.84
C ASN A 85 -2.07 0.48 -9.29
N LEU A 86 -2.64 0.98 -8.19
CA LEU A 86 -3.90 0.48 -7.64
C LEU A 86 -4.92 1.61 -7.60
N VAL A 87 -6.14 1.28 -7.98
CA VAL A 87 -7.25 2.22 -7.96
C VAL A 87 -8.37 1.67 -7.09
N CYS A 88 -9.22 2.57 -6.59
CA CYS A 88 -10.43 2.17 -5.87
C CYS A 88 -11.31 1.32 -6.77
N ALA A 89 -11.71 0.14 -6.30
CA ALA A 89 -12.55 -0.77 -7.08
C ALA A 89 -13.93 -0.17 -7.36
N GLY A 90 -14.39 0.77 -6.52
CA GLY A 90 -15.70 1.43 -6.68
C GLY A 90 -15.69 2.55 -7.70
N CYS A 91 -14.74 3.49 -7.62
CA CYS A 91 -14.77 4.70 -8.44
C CYS A 91 -13.60 4.86 -9.41
N GLY A 92 -12.56 4.02 -9.29
CA GLY A 92 -11.40 4.10 -10.18
C GLY A 92 -10.38 5.18 -9.84
N ALA A 93 -10.53 5.89 -8.72
CA ALA A 93 -9.53 6.88 -8.31
C ALA A 93 -8.21 6.19 -7.93
N GLU A 94 -7.09 6.80 -8.28
CA GLU A 94 -5.77 6.30 -7.89
C GLU A 94 -5.60 6.43 -6.37
N VAL A 95 -5.34 5.32 -5.67
CA VAL A 95 -5.30 5.31 -4.21
C VAL A 95 -4.01 4.72 -3.64
N ALA A 96 -3.28 3.90 -4.39
CA ALA A 96 -2.13 3.23 -3.82
C ALA A 96 -1.12 2.77 -4.88
N THR A 97 0.07 2.39 -4.39
CA THR A 97 1.14 1.83 -5.20
C THR A 97 1.54 0.48 -4.62
N ARG A 98 1.39 -0.58 -5.40
CA ARG A 98 1.83 -1.92 -5.04
C ARG A 98 3.25 -2.16 -5.52
N ARG A 99 4.10 -2.64 -4.61
CA ARG A 99 5.48 -2.99 -4.88
C ARG A 99 5.67 -4.45 -4.50
N THR A 100 5.75 -5.31 -5.51
CA THR A 100 5.84 -6.76 -5.30
C THR A 100 6.84 -7.40 -6.26
N ASP A 101 7.78 -6.63 -6.80
CA ASP A 101 8.83 -7.16 -7.65
C ASP A 101 9.80 -7.99 -6.82
N CYS A 102 10.49 -8.91 -7.46
CA CYS A 102 11.35 -9.89 -6.80
C CYS A 102 12.57 -9.28 -6.11
N TRP A 103 12.95 -8.06 -6.46
CA TRP A 103 14.09 -7.36 -5.87
C TRP A 103 13.70 -6.37 -4.77
N GLN A 104 12.44 -6.38 -4.35
CA GLN A 104 11.89 -5.43 -3.37
C GLN A 104 11.28 -6.16 -2.17
N GLU A 105 11.16 -5.45 -1.04
CA GLU A 105 10.23 -5.86 0.00
C GLU A 105 8.81 -5.63 -0.52
N HIS A 106 7.92 -6.57 -0.25
CA HIS A 106 6.56 -6.52 -0.77
C HIS A 106 5.66 -5.67 0.12
N LEU A 107 5.00 -4.69 -0.46
CA LEU A 107 4.13 -3.77 0.26
C LEU A 107 3.13 -3.09 -0.68
N VAL A 108 2.16 -2.41 -0.07
CA VAL A 108 1.29 -1.45 -0.73
C VAL A 108 1.43 -0.12 0.02
N ASP A 109 1.78 0.95 -0.69
CA ASP A 109 1.83 2.30 -0.15
C ASP A 109 0.56 3.04 -0.55
N VAL A 110 -0.29 3.36 0.43
CA VAL A 110 -1.54 4.08 0.19
C VAL A 110 -1.27 5.58 0.22
N ILE A 111 -1.86 6.30 -0.73
CA ILE A 111 -1.74 7.76 -0.83
C ILE A 111 -2.61 8.40 0.26
N PRO A 112 -2.01 9.11 1.25
CA PRO A 112 -2.80 9.63 2.37
C PRO A 112 -3.93 10.59 1.96
N GLU A 113 -3.70 11.39 0.93
CA GLU A 113 -4.65 12.39 0.44
C GLU A 113 -5.83 11.77 -0.31
N ALA A 114 -5.69 10.51 -0.72
CA ALA A 114 -6.73 9.80 -1.50
C ALA A 114 -7.69 8.99 -0.63
N VAL A 115 -7.42 8.91 0.67
CA VAL A 115 -8.15 8.01 1.57
C VAL A 115 -8.45 8.68 2.91
N GLU A 116 -9.33 8.03 3.67
CA GLU A 116 -9.65 8.43 5.04
C GLU A 116 -9.65 7.20 5.93
N PHE A 117 -9.25 7.39 7.19
CA PHE A 117 -9.43 6.36 8.22
C PHE A 117 -10.84 6.44 8.78
N TYR A 118 -11.46 5.30 9.03
CA TYR A 118 -12.75 5.21 9.67
C TYR A 118 -12.69 4.22 10.83
N PRO A 119 -13.18 4.56 12.03
CA PRO A 119 -13.72 5.87 12.38
C PRO A 119 -12.64 6.94 12.40
N LYS A 120 -13.03 8.18 12.10
CA LYS A 120 -12.13 9.32 12.20
C LYS A 120 -11.77 9.56 13.65
N ASN A 121 -10.50 9.82 13.92
CA ASN A 121 -10.08 10.26 15.24
C ASN A 121 -10.66 11.66 15.49
N PRO A 122 -11.25 11.88 16.67
CA PRO A 122 -11.74 13.21 17.01
C PRO A 122 -10.62 14.23 17.15
#